data_a594edc513ac32b1eb3d9d23d298cc70
#
_entry.id   a594edc513ac32b1eb3d9d23d298cc70
#
_cell.length_a   1.000
_cell.length_b   1.000
_cell.length_c   1.000
_cell.angle_alpha   90.00
_cell.angle_beta   90.00
_cell.angle_gamma   90.00
#
_symmetry.space_group_name_H-M   'P 1'
#
loop_
_entity.id
_entity.type
_entity.pdbx_description
1 polymer ?
#
loop_
_entity_poly.entity_id
_entity_poly.type
_entity_poly.pdbx_seq_one_letter_code
_entity_poly.pdbx_strand_id
1 'polypeptide(L)'
;MRRVVPTSRFKRDLKRELKGQYRQLLLADEFNAVLETLQKDETLAEKYRDHNMSGDFTGCRNCHIRPDLVLLYEKREADKLLLVRLGSHAVLGI
;
A
#
# COMPACT_ATOMS: atom_id res chain seq x y z
N MET A 1 -17.18 1.75 5.32
CA MET A 1 -15.73 1.88 5.11
C MET A 1 -15.13 0.48 5.10
N ARG A 2 -14.19 0.22 4.19
CA ARG A 2 -13.59 -1.11 4.09
C ARG A 2 -12.73 -1.42 5.31
N ARG A 3 -12.71 -2.70 5.71
CA ARG A 3 -11.85 -3.18 6.78
C ARG A 3 -10.45 -3.46 6.24
N VAL A 4 -9.42 -2.94 6.91
CA VAL A 4 -8.03 -3.20 6.54
C VAL A 4 -7.65 -4.62 6.93
N VAL A 5 -7.12 -5.40 5.97
CA VAL A 5 -6.66 -6.77 6.20
C VAL A 5 -5.21 -6.87 5.71
N PRO A 6 -4.22 -6.73 6.62
CA PRO A 6 -2.83 -6.90 6.21
C PRO A 6 -2.50 -8.38 6.01
N THR A 7 -1.86 -8.68 4.87
CA THR A 7 -1.38 -10.04 4.60
C THR A 7 -0.11 -10.31 5.43
N SER A 8 0.25 -11.58 5.54
CA SER A 8 1.50 -11.96 6.23
C SER A 8 2.72 -11.35 5.55
N ARG A 9 2.72 -11.28 4.21
CA ARG A 9 3.82 -10.67 3.47
C ARG A 9 3.92 -9.17 3.76
N PHE A 10 2.77 -8.47 3.78
CA PHE A 10 2.74 -7.06 4.13
C PHE A 10 3.29 -6.82 5.54
N LYS A 11 2.90 -7.64 6.51
CA LYS A 11 3.38 -7.49 7.89
C LYS A 11 4.90 -7.62 7.97
N ARG A 12 5.49 -8.57 7.24
CA ARG A 12 6.95 -8.72 7.16
C ARG A 12 7.60 -7.53 6.48
N ASP A 13 6.99 -7.06 5.38
CA ASP A 13 7.47 -5.88 4.67
C ASP A 13 7.46 -4.65 5.58
N LEU A 14 6.36 -4.44 6.30
CA LEU A 14 6.23 -3.30 7.21
C LEU A 14 7.30 -3.35 8.29
N LYS A 15 7.53 -4.51 8.88
CA LYS A 15 8.55 -4.67 9.91
C LYS A 15 9.94 -4.32 9.37
N ARG A 16 10.25 -4.73 8.13
CA ARG A 16 11.51 -4.38 7.48
C ARG A 16 11.62 -2.87 7.25
N GLU A 17 10.56 -2.25 6.68
CA GLU A 17 10.58 -0.83 6.36
C GLU A 17 10.63 0.05 7.61
N LEU A 18 10.06 -0.39 8.72
CA LEU A 18 10.14 0.32 10.00
C LEU A 18 11.55 0.38 10.57
N LYS A 19 12.46 -0.44 10.06
CA LYS A 19 13.89 -0.40 10.45
C LYS A 19 14.73 0.45 9.49
N GLY A 20 14.11 1.02 8.46
CA GLY A 20 14.81 1.75 7.40
C GLY A 20 14.46 3.23 7.38
N GLN A 21 14.77 3.86 6.23
CA GLN A 21 14.64 5.30 6.06
C GLN A 21 13.20 5.82 6.13
N TYR A 22 12.20 4.94 5.93
CA TYR A 22 10.79 5.34 5.91
C TYR A 22 10.08 5.16 7.25
N ARG A 23 10.82 4.86 8.32
CA ARG A 23 10.24 4.62 9.63
C ARG A 23 9.32 5.76 10.08
N GLN A 24 9.80 6.99 10.00
CA GLN A 24 9.04 8.15 10.47
C GLN A 24 7.80 8.39 9.63
N LEU A 25 7.92 8.21 8.32
CA LEU A 25 6.79 8.31 7.41
C LEU A 25 5.69 7.30 7.75
N LEU A 26 6.08 6.05 7.98
CA LEU A 26 5.12 4.97 8.24
C LEU A 26 4.43 5.12 9.60
N LEU A 27 5.09 5.80 10.55
CA LEU A 27 4.49 6.10 11.85
C LEU A 27 3.70 7.40 11.87
N ALA A 28 3.77 8.19 10.78
CA ALA A 28 3.11 9.48 10.70
C ALA A 28 1.66 9.34 10.22
N ASP A 29 0.90 10.43 10.40
CA ASP A 29 -0.51 10.48 10.02
C ASP A 29 -0.74 10.33 8.51
N GLU A 30 0.25 10.69 7.70
CA GLU A 30 0.11 10.62 6.23
C GLU A 30 -0.18 9.20 5.76
N PHE A 31 0.53 8.20 6.29
CA PHE A 31 0.31 6.81 5.88
C PHE A 31 -1.10 6.36 6.26
N ASN A 32 -1.53 6.68 7.48
CA ASN A 32 -2.89 6.37 7.93
C ASN A 32 -3.95 7.08 7.08
N ALA A 33 -3.68 8.32 6.67
CA ALA A 33 -4.59 9.09 5.83
C ALA A 33 -4.75 8.43 4.44
N VAL A 34 -3.66 7.91 3.87
CA VAL A 34 -3.73 7.17 2.60
C VAL A 34 -4.62 5.93 2.76
N LEU A 35 -4.41 5.15 3.82
CA LEU A 35 -5.22 3.96 4.06
C LEU A 35 -6.70 4.32 4.25
N GLU A 36 -6.98 5.39 4.99
CA GLU A 36 -8.36 5.83 5.22
C GLU A 36 -9.04 6.24 3.91
N THR A 37 -8.33 6.96 3.04
CA THR A 37 -8.85 7.34 1.72
C THR A 37 -9.23 6.09 0.92
N LEU A 38 -8.37 5.07 0.92
CA LEU A 38 -8.64 3.81 0.23
C LEU A 38 -9.80 3.04 0.86
N GLN A 39 -9.91 3.06 2.20
CA GLN A 39 -11.01 2.42 2.92
C GLN A 39 -12.37 3.03 2.56
N LYS A 40 -12.40 4.32 2.32
CA LYS A 40 -13.62 5.06 1.98
C LYS A 40 -13.93 5.03 0.49
N ASP A 41 -13.15 4.31 -0.31
CA ASP A 41 -13.28 4.28 -1.77
C ASP A 41 -13.16 5.66 -2.42
N GLU A 42 -12.41 6.55 -1.78
CA GLU A 42 -12.10 7.87 -2.32
C GLU A 42 -10.83 7.81 -3.17
N THR A 43 -10.70 8.75 -4.09
CA THR A 43 -9.55 8.83 -4.99
C THR A 43 -8.34 9.45 -4.28
N LEU A 44 -7.19 8.79 -4.38
CA LEU A 44 -5.94 9.35 -3.87
C LEU A 44 -5.48 10.53 -4.72
N ALA A 45 -4.75 11.46 -4.11
CA ALA A 45 -4.13 12.56 -4.83
C ALA A 45 -3.18 12.02 -5.92
N GLU A 46 -3.03 12.76 -7.02
CA GLU A 46 -2.22 12.31 -8.18
C GLU A 46 -0.78 11.99 -7.82
N LYS A 47 -0.22 12.65 -6.82
CA LYS A 47 1.16 12.39 -6.41
C LYS A 47 1.40 10.96 -5.97
N TYR A 48 0.36 10.24 -5.59
CA TYR A 48 0.49 8.83 -5.17
C TYR A 48 0.44 7.85 -6.35
N ARG A 49 0.12 8.31 -7.55
CA ARG A 49 0.16 7.52 -8.79
C ARG A 49 -0.56 6.18 -8.67
N ASP A 50 -1.74 6.20 -8.09
CA ASP A 50 -2.55 4.99 -7.90
C ASP A 50 -2.98 4.41 -9.25
N HIS A 51 -2.64 3.14 -9.52
CA HIS A 51 -2.97 2.49 -10.78
C HIS A 51 -3.04 0.97 -10.65
N ASN A 52 -3.69 0.33 -11.62
CA ASN A 52 -3.78 -1.13 -11.67
C ASN A 52 -2.43 -1.76 -11.98
N MET A 53 -2.20 -2.94 -11.40
CA MET A 53 -1.04 -3.76 -11.71
C MET A 53 -1.36 -4.81 -12.76
N SER A 54 -0.33 -5.29 -13.45
CA SER A 54 -0.40 -6.40 -14.39
C SER A 54 0.62 -7.47 -14.00
N GLY A 55 0.68 -8.57 -14.76
CA GLY A 55 1.63 -9.66 -14.50
C GLY A 55 1.29 -10.40 -13.21
N ASP A 56 2.30 -10.67 -12.41
CA ASP A 56 2.17 -11.47 -11.19
C ASP A 56 1.25 -10.83 -10.13
N PHE A 57 1.02 -9.53 -10.23
CA PHE A 57 0.18 -8.79 -9.28
C PHE A 57 -1.14 -8.36 -9.90
N THR A 58 -1.59 -9.01 -10.98
CA THR A 58 -2.89 -8.72 -11.58
C THR A 58 -3.98 -8.84 -10.52
N GLY A 59 -4.87 -7.85 -10.48
CA GLY A 59 -5.91 -7.75 -9.43
C GLY A 59 -5.53 -6.83 -8.30
N CYS A 60 -4.25 -6.50 -8.15
CA CYS A 60 -3.79 -5.51 -7.18
C CYS A 60 -3.70 -4.14 -7.83
N ARG A 61 -3.70 -3.12 -6.97
CA ARG A 61 -3.38 -1.76 -7.35
C ARG A 61 -2.10 -1.34 -6.65
N ASN A 62 -1.46 -0.35 -7.21
CA ASN A 62 -0.17 0.19 -6.76
C ASN A 62 -0.36 1.66 -6.43
N CYS A 63 0.07 2.09 -5.26
CA CYS A 63 0.20 3.52 -4.99
C CYS A 63 1.59 3.81 -4.41
N HIS A 64 2.14 4.96 -4.81
CA HIS A 64 3.48 5.38 -4.39
C HIS A 64 3.35 6.29 -3.18
N ILE A 65 3.62 5.77 -1.98
CA ILE A 65 3.65 6.60 -0.77
C ILE A 65 4.80 7.60 -0.87
N ARG A 66 5.92 7.15 -1.46
CA ARG A 66 7.05 7.97 -1.92
C ARG A 66 7.50 7.42 -3.27
N PRO A 67 8.32 8.12 -4.04
CA PRO A 67 8.70 7.65 -5.37
C PRO A 67 9.21 6.22 -5.40
N ASP A 68 9.89 5.74 -4.36
CA ASP A 68 10.34 4.35 -4.27
C ASP A 68 9.88 3.64 -3.00
N LEU A 69 8.72 4.03 -2.47
CA LEU A 69 8.04 3.26 -1.44
C LEU A 69 6.62 2.98 -1.92
N VAL A 70 6.39 1.75 -2.36
CA VAL A 70 5.17 1.34 -3.05
C VAL A 70 4.32 0.47 -2.13
N LEU A 71 3.02 0.78 -2.08
CA LEU A 71 2.02 -0.05 -1.42
C LEU A 71 1.23 -0.79 -2.50
N LEU A 72 1.27 -2.12 -2.48
CA LEU A 72 0.38 -2.95 -3.29
C LEU A 72 -0.82 -3.34 -2.45
N TYR A 73 -2.01 -3.07 -2.93
CA TYR A 73 -3.24 -3.37 -2.22
C TYR A 73 -4.29 -3.92 -3.15
N GLU A 74 -5.31 -4.55 -2.59
CA GLU A 74 -6.42 -5.11 -3.34
C GLU A 74 -7.72 -4.82 -2.61
N LYS A 75 -8.70 -4.25 -3.32
CA LYS A 75 -10.06 -4.11 -2.80
C LYS A 75 -10.80 -5.39 -3.13
N ARG A 76 -11.11 -6.17 -2.11
CA ARG A 76 -11.75 -7.47 -2.27
C ARG A 76 -13.13 -7.43 -1.68
N GLU A 77 -14.12 -7.93 -2.43
CA GLU A 77 -15.51 -7.86 -2.04
C GLU A 77 -15.92 -6.40 -1.82
N ALA A 78 -17.02 -6.13 -1.12
CA ALA A 78 -17.47 -4.76 -0.89
C ALA A 78 -16.83 -4.13 0.36
N ASP A 79 -16.20 -4.95 1.22
CA ASP A 79 -15.86 -4.54 2.58
C ASP A 79 -14.42 -4.75 2.99
N LYS A 80 -13.54 -5.20 2.09
CA LYS A 80 -12.15 -5.51 2.46
C LYS A 80 -11.15 -4.65 1.69
N LEU A 81 -10.11 -4.22 2.38
CA LEU A 81 -8.92 -3.62 1.80
C LEU A 81 -7.73 -4.46 2.22
N LEU A 82 -7.22 -5.30 1.31
CA LEU A 82 -6.04 -6.12 1.58
C LEU A 82 -4.79 -5.29 1.34
N LEU A 83 -3.90 -5.28 2.31
CA LEU A 83 -2.55 -4.72 2.15
C LEU A 83 -1.64 -5.89 1.77
N VAL A 84 -1.20 -5.90 0.52
CA VAL A 84 -0.54 -7.07 -0.08
C VAL A 84 0.96 -7.04 0.09
N ARG A 85 1.61 -5.94 -0.28
CA ARG A 85 3.06 -5.76 -0.16
C ARG A 85 3.39 -4.29 0.10
N LEU A 86 4.57 -4.05 0.68
CA LEU A 86 5.11 -2.71 0.89
C LEU A 86 6.62 -2.75 0.69
N GLY A 87 7.16 -1.85 -0.13
CA GLY A 87 8.61 -1.79 -0.32
C GLY A 87 9.01 -0.99 -1.54
N SER A 88 10.31 -1.01 -1.85
CA SER A 88 10.85 -0.40 -3.05
C SER A 88 10.47 -1.22 -4.29
N HIS A 89 10.58 -0.60 -5.47
CA HIS A 89 10.35 -1.32 -6.72
C HIS A 89 11.26 -2.55 -6.83
N ALA A 90 12.53 -2.41 -6.45
CA ALA A 90 13.50 -3.51 -6.53
C ALA A 90 13.11 -4.66 -5.61
N VAL A 91 12.70 -4.36 -4.37
CA VAL A 91 12.32 -5.40 -3.40
C VAL A 91 11.05 -6.12 -3.85
N LEU A 92 10.11 -5.40 -4.44
CA LEU A 92 8.86 -5.99 -4.90
C LEU A 92 8.97 -6.65 -6.29
N GLY A 93 10.04 -6.38 -7.01
CA GLY A 93 10.25 -6.93 -8.36
C GLY A 93 9.34 -6.30 -9.42
N ILE A 94 9.07 -5.03 -9.26
CA ILE A 94 8.17 -4.32 -10.19
C ILE A 94 8.84 -3.12 -10.83
#